data_744cd4fb93da2444f48594deafc1a1b4
#
_entry.id   744cd4fb93da2444f48594deafc1a1b4
#
_cell.length_a   1.000
_cell.length_b   1.000
_cell.length_c   1.000
_cell.angle_alpha   90.00
_cell.angle_beta   90.00
_cell.angle_gamma   90.00
#
_symmetry.space_group_name_H-M   'P 1'
#
loop_
_entity.id
_entity.type
_entity.pdbx_description
1 polymer ?
#
loop_
_entity_poly.entity_id
_entity_poly.type
_entity_poly.pdbx_seq_one_letter_code
_entity_poly.pdbx_strand_id
1 'polypeptide(L)'
;MKKIFLVIILVLLFCSNALATQEHTDPEGLYSHQIAHLFFMFALVVLIFQIKKISPLPKRWKYIGIAVFLFLLWNIDTFTVHWLREHITPDYFSGSAQTWTQKMDITTLKAKAFYVGKILDHFLSVGAIIAFTLGIKAFKEEMAEEK
;
A
#
# COMPACT_ATOMS: atom_id res chain seq x y z
N MET A 1 10.24 21.14 18.45
CA MET A 1 8.82 20.93 18.11
C MET A 1 8.25 22.06 17.23
N LYS A 2 8.37 23.36 17.61
CA LYS A 2 7.82 24.50 16.81
C LYS A 2 8.34 24.57 15.36
N LYS A 3 9.63 24.26 15.11
CA LYS A 3 10.23 24.26 13.75
C LYS A 3 9.67 23.13 12.87
N ILE A 4 9.44 21.93 13.42
CA ILE A 4 8.87 20.81 12.69
C ILE A 4 7.41 21.11 12.33
N PHE A 5 6.64 21.67 13.24
CA PHE A 5 5.26 22.08 13.01
C PHE A 5 5.16 23.16 11.90
N LEU A 6 6.07 24.14 11.90
CA LEU A 6 6.13 25.15 10.85
C LEU A 6 6.46 24.54 9.47
N VAL A 7 7.41 23.61 9.41
CA VAL A 7 7.74 22.90 8.17
C VAL A 7 6.55 22.09 7.64
N ILE A 8 5.83 21.39 8.52
CA ILE A 8 4.62 20.64 8.14
C ILE A 8 3.55 21.58 7.57
N ILE A 9 3.31 22.73 8.24
CA ILE A 9 2.35 23.73 7.75
C ILE A 9 2.79 24.29 6.40
N LEU A 10 4.06 24.64 6.22
CA LEU A 10 4.58 25.12 4.94
C LEU A 10 4.42 24.08 3.84
N VAL A 11 4.74 22.81 4.10
CA VAL A 11 4.53 21.71 3.14
C VAL A 11 3.05 21.59 2.78
N LEU A 12 2.13 21.66 3.75
CA LEU A 12 0.69 21.57 3.49
C LEU A 12 0.15 22.80 2.73
N LEU A 13 0.68 23.99 2.97
CA LEU A 13 0.26 25.22 2.28
C LEU A 13 0.80 25.34 0.86
N PHE A 14 1.97 24.78 0.58
CA PHE A 14 2.58 24.78 -0.75
C PHE A 14 2.36 23.48 -1.53
N CYS A 15 1.63 22.51 -0.98
CA CYS A 15 1.16 21.33 -1.71
C CYS A 15 0.04 21.79 -2.66
N SER A 16 0.38 22.48 -3.75
CA SER A 16 -0.51 22.61 -4.88
C SER A 16 -0.76 21.21 -5.42
N ASN A 17 -2.02 20.76 -5.37
CA ASN A 17 -2.55 19.57 -5.98
C ASN A 17 -1.47 18.58 -6.47
N ALA A 18 -0.84 17.88 -5.54
CA ALA A 18 -0.12 16.68 -5.91
C ALA A 18 -1.20 15.73 -6.44
N LEU A 19 -1.45 15.80 -7.74
CA LEU A 19 -2.21 14.78 -8.47
C LEU A 19 -1.35 13.52 -8.40
N ALA A 20 -1.37 12.88 -7.25
CA ALA A 20 -0.81 11.55 -7.06
C ALA A 20 -1.71 10.48 -7.70
N THR A 21 -2.38 10.86 -8.78
CA THR A 21 -2.92 9.90 -9.70
C THR A 21 -1.75 9.43 -10.56
N GLN A 22 -1.26 8.25 -10.27
CA GLN A 22 -0.41 7.53 -11.21
C GLN A 22 -1.30 7.21 -12.43
N GLU A 23 -1.51 8.19 -13.30
CA GLU A 23 -2.00 7.94 -14.64
C GLU A 23 -0.84 7.30 -15.39
N HIS A 24 -0.89 5.99 -15.49
CA HIS A 24 -0.05 5.26 -16.43
C HIS A 24 -0.52 5.63 -17.83
N THR A 25 0.16 6.59 -18.44
CA THR A 25 -0.25 7.22 -19.70
C THR A 25 -0.13 6.30 -20.91
N ASP A 26 0.43 5.08 -20.77
CA ASP A 26 0.53 4.11 -21.85
C ASP A 26 0.78 2.69 -21.31
N PRO A 27 0.56 1.62 -22.10
CA PRO A 27 0.76 0.24 -21.68
C PRO A 27 2.13 -0.03 -21.05
N GLU A 28 3.18 0.68 -21.51
CA GLU A 28 4.55 0.54 -21.01
C GLU A 28 4.70 0.93 -19.54
N GLY A 29 4.04 2.02 -19.12
CA GLY A 29 4.03 2.45 -17.72
C GLY A 29 3.35 1.43 -16.80
N LEU A 30 2.25 0.84 -17.26
CA LEU A 30 1.56 -0.21 -16.52
C LEU A 30 2.44 -1.45 -16.35
N TYR A 31 3.08 -1.93 -17.42
CA TYR A 31 3.94 -3.12 -17.37
C TYR A 31 5.14 -2.91 -16.44
N SER A 32 5.79 -1.77 -16.51
CA SER A 32 6.89 -1.42 -15.62
C SER A 32 6.46 -1.43 -14.15
N HIS A 33 5.28 -0.90 -13.86
CA HIS A 33 4.69 -0.88 -12.54
C HIS A 33 4.34 -2.30 -12.05
N GLN A 34 3.73 -3.12 -12.88
CA GLN A 34 3.42 -4.52 -12.57
C GLN A 34 4.68 -5.36 -12.30
N ILE A 35 5.74 -5.15 -13.08
CA ILE A 35 7.04 -5.79 -12.85
C ILE A 35 7.60 -5.37 -11.49
N ALA A 36 7.51 -4.09 -11.12
CA ALA A 36 7.95 -3.62 -9.81
C ALA A 36 7.19 -4.31 -8.66
N HIS A 37 5.87 -4.52 -8.79
CA HIS A 37 5.10 -5.30 -7.81
C HIS A 37 5.59 -6.74 -7.69
N LEU A 38 5.89 -7.41 -8.80
CA LEU A 38 6.44 -8.78 -8.78
C LEU A 38 7.79 -8.85 -8.06
N PHE A 39 8.71 -7.91 -8.33
CA PHE A 39 9.98 -7.83 -7.62
C PHE A 39 9.80 -7.59 -6.14
N PHE A 40 8.89 -6.69 -5.77
CA PHE A 40 8.63 -6.40 -4.37
C PHE A 40 8.01 -7.61 -3.64
N MET A 41 7.06 -8.29 -4.25
CA MET A 41 6.49 -9.54 -3.70
C MET A 41 7.57 -10.60 -3.49
N PHE A 42 8.46 -10.78 -4.47
CA PHE A 42 9.58 -11.70 -4.33
C PHE A 42 10.48 -11.34 -3.13
N ALA A 43 10.85 -10.07 -2.99
CA ALA A 43 11.65 -9.60 -1.87
C ALA A 43 10.96 -9.84 -0.51
N LEU A 44 9.65 -9.58 -0.43
CA LEU A 44 8.85 -9.82 0.78
C LEU A 44 8.80 -11.33 1.13
N VAL A 45 8.62 -12.19 0.14
CA VAL A 45 8.65 -13.65 0.33
C VAL A 45 10.00 -14.11 0.88
N VAL A 46 11.10 -13.65 0.28
CA VAL A 46 12.46 -13.93 0.78
C VAL A 46 12.60 -13.47 2.23
N LEU A 47 12.12 -12.26 2.55
CA LEU A 47 12.19 -11.72 3.91
C LEU A 47 11.37 -12.55 4.90
N ILE A 48 10.19 -13.06 4.53
CA ILE A 48 9.40 -13.98 5.35
C ILE A 48 10.23 -15.24 5.70
N PHE A 49 10.91 -15.83 4.70
CA PHE A 49 11.75 -16.99 4.94
C PHE A 49 12.95 -16.69 5.87
N GLN A 50 13.53 -15.49 5.76
CA GLN A 50 14.60 -15.07 6.66
C GLN A 50 14.10 -14.89 8.10
N ILE A 51 12.96 -14.26 8.29
CA ILE A 51 12.34 -14.06 9.61
C ILE A 51 12.02 -15.41 10.27
N LYS A 52 11.52 -16.38 9.50
CA LYS A 52 11.21 -17.73 9.99
C LYS A 52 12.43 -18.50 10.54
N LYS A 53 13.64 -18.14 10.15
CA LYS A 53 14.87 -18.76 10.65
C LYS A 53 15.29 -18.22 12.02
N ILE A 54 14.71 -17.11 12.48
CA ILE A 54 15.03 -16.48 13.77
C ILE A 54 14.30 -17.24 14.88
N SER A 55 15.05 -17.86 15.81
CA SER A 55 14.48 -18.57 16.94
C SER A 55 15.35 -18.37 18.20
N PRO A 56 14.74 -18.01 19.35
CA PRO A 56 13.36 -17.56 19.53
C PRO A 56 13.10 -16.24 18.82
N LEU A 57 11.85 -16.03 18.36
CA LEU A 57 11.48 -14.84 17.59
C LEU A 57 11.24 -13.64 18.53
N PRO A 58 12.13 -12.63 18.57
CA PRO A 58 11.96 -11.42 19.37
C PRO A 58 10.72 -10.62 18.98
N LYS A 59 10.22 -9.80 19.92
CA LYS A 59 8.99 -8.99 19.72
C LYS A 59 9.07 -8.09 18.48
N ARG A 60 10.23 -7.44 18.27
CA ARG A 60 10.50 -6.60 17.09
C ARG A 60 10.28 -7.35 15.78
N TRP A 61 10.77 -8.57 15.67
CA TRP A 61 10.62 -9.38 14.45
C TRP A 61 9.22 -9.92 14.25
N LYS A 62 8.42 -10.09 15.32
CA LYS A 62 7.00 -10.43 15.20
C LYS A 62 6.23 -9.31 14.49
N TYR A 63 6.43 -8.05 14.90
CA TYR A 63 5.80 -6.91 14.25
C TYR A 63 6.28 -6.72 12.80
N ILE A 64 7.59 -6.86 12.55
CA ILE A 64 8.14 -6.81 11.19
C ILE A 64 7.55 -7.94 10.35
N GLY A 65 7.42 -9.15 10.87
CA GLY A 65 6.79 -10.28 10.16
C GLY A 65 5.32 -10.01 9.80
N ILE A 66 4.55 -9.41 10.71
CA ILE A 66 3.17 -8.98 10.43
C ILE A 66 3.16 -7.90 9.32
N ALA A 67 4.03 -6.91 9.40
CA ALA A 67 4.14 -5.85 8.40
C ALA A 67 4.46 -6.42 7.02
N VAL A 68 5.46 -7.30 6.94
CA VAL A 68 5.89 -7.95 5.67
C VAL A 68 4.74 -8.77 5.07
N PHE A 69 4.02 -9.51 5.90
CA PHE A 69 2.85 -10.27 5.45
C PHE A 69 1.72 -9.37 4.92
N LEU A 70 1.41 -8.28 5.62
CA LEU A 70 0.41 -7.30 5.18
C LEU A 70 0.85 -6.58 3.90
N PHE A 71 2.13 -6.22 3.76
CA PHE A 71 2.66 -5.66 2.51
C PHE A 71 2.60 -6.66 1.36
N LEU A 72 2.80 -7.96 1.61
CA LEU A 72 2.65 -8.98 0.59
C LEU A 72 1.19 -9.07 0.11
N LEU A 73 0.23 -9.11 1.04
CA LEU A 73 -1.20 -9.10 0.72
C LEU A 73 -1.59 -7.82 -0.03
N TRP A 74 -1.10 -6.67 0.41
CA TRP A 74 -1.32 -5.39 -0.27
C TRP A 74 -0.80 -5.41 -1.71
N ASN A 75 0.40 -5.95 -1.94
CA ASN A 75 0.94 -6.04 -3.30
C ASN A 75 0.14 -6.98 -4.21
N ILE A 76 -0.32 -8.11 -3.68
CA ILE A 76 -1.19 -9.04 -4.44
C ILE A 76 -2.50 -8.34 -4.80
N ASP A 77 -3.11 -7.64 -3.84
CA ASP A 77 -4.34 -6.89 -4.05
C ASP A 77 -4.15 -5.79 -5.11
N THR A 78 -3.13 -4.94 -4.94
CA THR A 78 -2.83 -3.84 -5.87
C THR A 78 -2.53 -4.36 -7.28
N PHE A 79 -1.72 -5.43 -7.41
CA PHE A 79 -1.46 -6.08 -8.69
C PHE A 79 -2.77 -6.53 -9.35
N THR A 80 -3.65 -7.17 -8.58
CA THR A 80 -4.95 -7.67 -9.07
C THR A 80 -5.87 -6.51 -9.47
N VAL A 81 -5.91 -5.44 -8.68
CA VAL A 81 -6.71 -4.25 -8.96
C VAL A 81 -6.25 -3.55 -10.24
N HIS A 82 -4.92 -3.44 -10.47
CA HIS A 82 -4.39 -2.90 -11.71
C HIS A 82 -4.78 -3.77 -12.92
N TRP A 83 -4.67 -5.09 -12.78
CA TRP A 83 -5.11 -6.01 -13.84
C TRP A 83 -6.62 -5.91 -14.10
N LEU A 84 -7.45 -5.83 -13.06
CA LEU A 84 -8.89 -5.65 -13.20
C LEU A 84 -9.23 -4.31 -13.84
N ARG A 85 -8.47 -3.24 -13.55
CA ARG A 85 -8.68 -1.90 -14.09
C ARG A 85 -8.68 -1.90 -15.62
N GLU A 86 -7.79 -2.64 -16.25
CA GLU A 86 -7.71 -2.77 -17.71
C GLU A 86 -8.98 -3.38 -18.33
N HIS A 87 -9.76 -4.08 -17.50
CA HIS A 87 -10.99 -4.75 -17.92
C HIS A 87 -12.27 -4.02 -17.47
N ILE A 88 -12.14 -2.88 -16.81
CA ILE A 88 -13.25 -2.02 -16.38
C ILE A 88 -13.40 -0.90 -17.41
N THR A 89 -14.47 -0.95 -18.21
CA THR A 89 -14.76 0.06 -19.22
C THR A 89 -15.43 1.29 -18.61
N PRO A 90 -15.44 2.46 -19.29
CA PRO A 90 -16.12 3.65 -18.81
C PRO A 90 -17.59 3.45 -18.49
N ASP A 91 -18.26 2.50 -19.13
CA ASP A 91 -19.70 2.20 -18.95
C ASP A 91 -20.04 1.74 -17.52
N TYR A 92 -19.03 1.26 -16.76
CA TYR A 92 -19.22 0.96 -15.34
C TYR A 92 -19.32 2.19 -14.45
N PHE A 93 -19.10 3.40 -14.99
CA PHE A 93 -19.12 4.63 -14.22
C PHE A 93 -20.24 5.55 -14.70
N SER A 94 -20.92 6.18 -13.75
CA SER A 94 -21.94 7.22 -13.97
C SER A 94 -21.59 8.46 -13.16
N GLY A 95 -22.10 9.62 -13.61
CA GLY A 95 -21.77 10.92 -12.99
C GLY A 95 -20.50 11.54 -13.58
N SER A 96 -20.11 12.69 -13.04
CA SER A 96 -18.93 13.41 -13.53
C SER A 96 -17.65 12.75 -13.03
N ALA A 97 -16.72 12.48 -13.94
CA ALA A 97 -15.44 11.88 -13.62
C ALA A 97 -14.67 12.71 -12.55
N GLN A 98 -14.01 12.02 -11.62
CA GLN A 98 -13.19 12.62 -10.56
C GLN A 98 -13.96 13.54 -9.59
N THR A 99 -15.27 13.41 -9.51
CA THR A 99 -16.10 14.14 -8.54
C THR A 99 -16.79 13.19 -7.56
N TRP A 100 -17.31 13.75 -6.46
CA TRP A 100 -18.12 13.00 -5.48
C TRP A 100 -19.44 12.43 -6.07
N THR A 101 -19.85 12.87 -7.25
CA THR A 101 -21.03 12.36 -7.94
C THR A 101 -20.74 11.12 -8.78
N GLN A 102 -19.46 10.78 -8.98
CA GLN A 102 -19.08 9.58 -9.71
C GLN A 102 -19.49 8.33 -8.93
N LYS A 103 -20.24 7.46 -9.55
CA LYS A 103 -20.70 6.18 -8.99
C LYS A 103 -20.22 5.05 -9.90
N MET A 104 -19.87 3.93 -9.31
CA MET A 104 -19.51 2.72 -10.04
C MET A 104 -20.67 1.72 -9.97
N ASP A 105 -21.02 1.16 -11.12
CA ASP A 105 -21.93 0.02 -11.18
C ASP A 105 -21.19 -1.25 -10.75
N ILE A 106 -21.62 -1.83 -9.63
CA ILE A 106 -21.02 -3.02 -9.02
C ILE A 106 -21.90 -4.27 -9.20
N THR A 107 -22.70 -4.34 -10.25
CA THR A 107 -23.59 -5.50 -10.50
C THR A 107 -22.80 -6.76 -10.88
N THR A 108 -21.70 -6.62 -11.61
CA THR A 108 -20.86 -7.74 -12.03
C THR A 108 -19.84 -8.18 -10.97
N LEU A 109 -19.46 -9.46 -10.99
CA LEU A 109 -18.42 -9.98 -10.08
C LEU A 109 -17.08 -9.24 -10.25
N LYS A 110 -16.72 -8.90 -11.50
CA LYS A 110 -15.51 -8.14 -11.82
C LYS A 110 -15.53 -6.75 -11.18
N ALA A 111 -16.64 -6.02 -11.32
CA ALA A 111 -16.80 -4.70 -10.73
C ALA A 111 -16.78 -4.75 -9.19
N LYS A 112 -17.42 -5.77 -8.59
CA LYS A 112 -17.34 -6.00 -7.13
C LYS A 112 -15.92 -6.26 -6.68
N ALA A 113 -15.19 -7.14 -7.35
CA ALA A 113 -13.82 -7.46 -7.01
C ALA A 113 -12.90 -6.23 -7.09
N PHE A 114 -13.03 -5.43 -8.16
CA PHE A 114 -12.30 -4.17 -8.30
C PHE A 114 -12.63 -3.18 -7.19
N TYR A 115 -13.91 -2.99 -6.87
CA TYR A 115 -14.34 -2.06 -5.83
C TYR A 115 -13.85 -2.48 -4.45
N VAL A 116 -13.98 -3.77 -4.11
CA VAL A 116 -13.50 -4.32 -2.84
C VAL A 116 -11.98 -4.21 -2.73
N GLY A 117 -11.23 -4.54 -3.80
CA GLY A 117 -9.78 -4.38 -3.82
C GLY A 117 -9.36 -2.94 -3.58
N LYS A 118 -10.03 -1.96 -4.19
CA LYS A 118 -9.76 -0.52 -3.94
C LYS A 118 -9.95 -0.11 -2.47
N ILE A 119 -10.87 -0.75 -1.76
CA ILE A 119 -11.05 -0.52 -0.32
C ILE A 119 -9.95 -1.23 0.47
N LEU A 120 -9.68 -2.50 0.16
CA LEU A 120 -8.68 -3.32 0.84
C LEU A 120 -7.28 -2.73 0.74
N ASP A 121 -6.92 -2.14 -0.40
CA ASP A 121 -5.65 -1.47 -0.65
C ASP A 121 -5.26 -0.53 0.50
N HIS A 122 -6.19 0.32 0.93
CA HIS A 122 -5.95 1.29 2.01
C HIS A 122 -5.83 0.62 3.38
N PHE A 123 -6.67 -0.36 3.68
CA PHE A 123 -6.62 -1.07 4.97
C PHE A 123 -5.34 -1.89 5.11
N LEU A 124 -4.92 -2.58 4.06
CA LEU A 124 -3.71 -3.40 4.07
C LEU A 124 -2.45 -2.54 4.19
N SER A 125 -2.35 -1.46 3.41
CA SER A 125 -1.20 -0.58 3.43
C SER A 125 -1.05 0.15 4.77
N VAL A 126 -2.13 0.71 5.31
CA VAL A 126 -2.12 1.38 6.62
C VAL A 126 -1.78 0.39 7.73
N GLY A 127 -2.40 -0.79 7.74
CA GLY A 127 -2.09 -1.86 8.70
C GLY A 127 -0.63 -2.29 8.66
N ALA A 128 -0.07 -2.41 7.45
CA ALA A 128 1.34 -2.76 7.25
C ALA A 128 2.28 -1.68 7.81
N ILE A 129 2.00 -0.39 7.54
CA ILE A 129 2.78 0.74 8.05
C ILE A 129 2.73 0.80 9.59
N ILE A 130 1.56 0.61 10.19
CA ILE A 130 1.42 0.58 11.65
C ILE A 130 2.26 -0.55 12.23
N ALA A 131 2.14 -1.77 11.72
CA ALA A 131 2.90 -2.91 12.19
C ALA A 131 4.42 -2.68 12.03
N PHE A 132 4.86 -2.13 10.90
CA PHE A 132 6.25 -1.78 10.66
C PHE A 132 6.76 -0.76 11.67
N THR A 133 6.00 0.30 11.93
CA THR A 133 6.33 1.34 12.91
C THR A 133 6.48 0.77 14.33
N LEU A 134 5.58 -0.14 14.72
CA LEU A 134 5.66 -0.85 16.00
C LEU A 134 6.91 -1.74 16.07
N GLY A 135 7.29 -2.37 14.96
CA GLY A 135 8.51 -3.16 14.86
C GLY A 135 9.77 -2.30 15.07
N ILE A 136 9.85 -1.15 14.41
CA ILE A 136 10.97 -0.19 14.57
C ILE A 136 11.02 0.36 16.01
N LYS A 137 9.86 0.68 16.60
CA LYS A 137 9.78 1.12 17.99
C LYS A 137 10.32 0.07 18.94
N ALA A 138 9.87 -1.18 18.81
CA ALA A 138 10.36 -2.29 19.63
C ALA A 138 11.86 -2.54 19.45
N PHE A 139 12.38 -2.36 18.22
CA PHE A 139 13.82 -2.45 17.95
C PHE A 139 14.62 -1.40 18.74
N LYS A 140 14.13 -0.16 18.72
CA LYS A 140 14.76 0.95 19.44
C LYS A 140 14.75 0.74 20.98
N GLU A 141 13.64 0.24 21.52
CA GLU A 141 13.50 -0.06 22.96
C GLU A 141 14.49 -1.14 23.39
N GLU A 142 14.56 -2.27 22.68
CA GLU A 142 15.48 -3.37 22.97
C GLU A 142 16.95 -2.91 22.90
N MET A 143 17.33 -2.08 21.93
CA MET A 143 18.69 -1.52 21.84
C MET A 143 19.04 -0.55 22.98
N ALA A 144 18.04 0.09 23.59
CA ALA A 144 18.27 0.98 24.72
C ALA A 144 18.48 0.23 26.04
N GLU A 145 17.90 -0.99 26.16
CA GLU A 145 18.05 -1.85 27.32
C GLU A 145 19.40 -2.60 27.36
N GLU A 146 20.04 -2.77 26.18
CA GLU A 146 21.34 -3.43 26.06
C GLU A 146 22.55 -2.52 26.41
N LYS A 147 22.31 -1.20 26.67
CA LYS A 147 23.35 -0.21 27.05
C LYS A 147 23.37 0.06 28.53
#